data_3312b0c043abe4353c61042e7a320a12
#
_entry.id   3312b0c043abe4353c61042e7a320a12
#
_cell.length_a   1.000
_cell.length_b   1.000
_cell.length_c   1.000
_cell.angle_alpha   90.00
_cell.angle_beta   90.00
_cell.angle_gamma   90.00
#
_symmetry.space_group_name_H-M   'P 1'
#
loop_
_entity.id
_entity.type
_entity.pdbx_description
1 polymer ?
#
loop_
_entity_poly.entity_id
_entity_poly.type
_entity_poly.pdbx_seq_one_letter_code
_entity_poly.pdbx_strand_id
1 'polypeptide(L)'
;MVGVKEINTIRKTTNVGEAAITMAIGIVIERISGLPAQDRQDLFELVKALETARSEEELEAIRSGMVEILDQEKYTAIELKFDQPAEHAGLTNWNQHVAASVRSLREAANKTQVDLARECGLTQSHISRIENAELIPSHRTIDRIAKSLGVDPSRIDPTR
;
A
#
# COMPACT_ATOMS: atom_id res chain seq x y z
N MET A 1 53.88 2.70 2.22
CA MET A 1 53.27 2.36 3.51
C MET A 1 51.92 3.06 3.57
N VAL A 2 50.87 2.41 3.07
CA VAL A 2 49.51 2.92 3.23
C VAL A 2 49.11 2.65 4.67
N GLY A 3 48.78 3.71 5.39
CA GLY A 3 48.81 3.71 6.84
C GLY A 3 47.66 2.90 7.46
N VAL A 4 48.02 2.19 8.52
CA VAL A 4 47.09 1.46 9.42
C VAL A 4 45.87 2.30 9.85
N LYS A 5 45.93 3.62 9.77
CA LYS A 5 44.85 4.57 10.00
C LYS A 5 43.70 4.48 8.95
N GLU A 6 44.03 4.29 7.68
CA GLU A 6 43.03 4.18 6.59
C GLU A 6 42.24 2.85 6.68
N ILE A 7 42.93 1.76 7.03
CA ILE A 7 42.26 0.45 7.21
C ILE A 7 41.30 0.48 8.39
N ASN A 8 41.64 1.17 9.48
CA ASN A 8 40.75 1.32 10.63
C ASN A 8 39.53 2.26 10.34
N THR A 9 39.71 3.25 9.45
CA THR A 9 38.59 4.10 9.03
C THR A 9 37.61 3.33 8.15
N ILE A 10 38.11 2.51 7.21
CA ILE A 10 37.26 1.64 6.36
C ILE A 10 36.51 0.60 7.20
N ARG A 11 37.17 -0.04 8.19
CA ARG A 11 36.51 -0.98 9.11
C ARG A 11 35.43 -0.32 9.96
N LYS A 12 35.62 0.92 10.42
CA LYS A 12 34.62 1.66 11.18
C LYS A 12 33.38 2.01 10.32
N THR A 13 33.61 2.42 9.06
CA THR A 13 32.49 2.73 8.13
C THR A 13 31.71 1.48 7.74
N THR A 14 32.38 0.34 7.54
CA THR A 14 31.72 -0.94 7.23
C THR A 14 30.88 -1.41 8.41
N ASN A 15 31.37 -1.28 9.64
CA ASN A 15 30.66 -1.71 10.85
C ASN A 15 29.42 -0.84 11.14
N VAL A 16 29.48 0.45 10.85
CA VAL A 16 28.30 1.34 10.97
C VAL A 16 27.26 1.00 9.90
N GLY A 17 27.69 0.66 8.68
CA GLY A 17 26.78 0.22 7.61
C GLY A 17 26.05 -1.10 7.95
N GLU A 18 26.77 -2.09 8.45
CA GLU A 18 26.18 -3.38 8.89
C GLU A 18 25.21 -3.19 10.06
N ALA A 19 25.57 -2.39 11.05
CA ALA A 19 24.67 -2.09 12.17
C ALA A 19 23.41 -1.34 11.72
N ALA A 20 23.54 -0.37 10.80
CA ALA A 20 22.40 0.36 10.25
C ALA A 20 21.47 -0.56 9.44
N ILE A 21 22.02 -1.47 8.63
CA ILE A 21 21.24 -2.46 7.88
C ILE A 21 20.51 -3.41 8.82
N THR A 22 21.19 -3.93 9.84
CA THR A 22 20.60 -4.82 10.84
C THR A 22 19.44 -4.13 11.59
N MET A 23 19.63 -2.87 11.95
CA MET A 23 18.60 -2.07 12.62
C MET A 23 17.41 -1.81 11.69
N ALA A 24 17.65 -1.48 10.42
CA ALA A 24 16.59 -1.29 9.43
C ALA A 24 15.79 -2.58 9.19
N ILE A 25 16.47 -3.72 9.08
CA ILE A 25 15.80 -5.04 8.97
C ILE A 25 14.96 -5.32 10.23
N GLY A 26 15.47 -5.04 11.42
CA GLY A 26 14.74 -5.20 12.68
C GLY A 26 13.44 -4.40 12.70
N ILE A 27 13.50 -3.13 12.30
CA ILE A 27 12.33 -2.25 12.21
C ILE A 27 11.31 -2.78 11.21
N VAL A 28 11.76 -3.26 10.04
CA VAL A 28 10.87 -3.83 9.02
C VAL A 28 10.20 -5.11 9.52
N ILE A 29 10.94 -6.00 10.18
CA ILE A 29 10.39 -7.25 10.76
C ILE A 29 9.34 -6.92 11.83
N GLU A 30 9.63 -5.98 12.72
CA GLU A 30 8.70 -5.56 13.77
C GLU A 30 7.41 -4.99 13.15
N ARG A 31 7.55 -4.14 12.14
CA ARG A 31 6.41 -3.54 11.42
C ARG A 31 5.55 -4.59 10.73
N ILE A 32 6.15 -5.53 10.01
CA ILE A 32 5.43 -6.64 9.37
C ILE A 32 4.75 -7.54 10.41
N SER A 33 5.39 -7.80 11.53
CA SER A 33 4.83 -8.64 12.61
C SER A 33 3.60 -8.00 13.26
N GLY A 34 3.53 -6.67 13.30
CA GLY A 34 2.39 -5.90 13.81
C GLY A 34 1.19 -5.82 12.87
N LEU A 35 1.36 -6.17 11.59
CA LEU A 35 0.26 -6.12 10.62
C LEU A 35 -0.81 -7.18 10.89
N PRO A 36 -2.09 -6.91 10.55
CA PRO A 36 -3.13 -7.92 10.48
C PRO A 36 -2.73 -9.12 9.62
N ALA A 37 -3.27 -10.30 9.90
CA ALA A 37 -2.91 -11.53 9.18
C ALA A 37 -3.14 -11.42 7.66
N GLN A 38 -4.23 -10.76 7.26
CA GLN A 38 -4.56 -10.54 5.86
C GLN A 38 -3.53 -9.63 5.18
N ASP A 39 -3.16 -8.52 5.81
CA ASP A 39 -2.20 -7.56 5.26
C ASP A 39 -0.79 -8.18 5.13
N ARG A 40 -0.40 -9.08 6.05
CA ARG A 40 0.82 -9.87 5.90
C ARG A 40 0.77 -10.81 4.70
N GLN A 41 -0.38 -11.43 4.45
CA GLN A 41 -0.57 -12.28 3.28
C GLN A 41 -0.52 -11.46 1.99
N ASP A 42 -1.20 -10.32 1.95
CA ASP A 42 -1.19 -9.40 0.81
C ASP A 42 0.21 -8.90 0.50
N LEU A 43 0.98 -8.53 1.53
CA LEU A 43 2.39 -8.14 1.37
C LEU A 43 3.24 -9.28 0.78
N PHE A 44 3.02 -10.52 1.22
CA PHE A 44 3.72 -11.68 0.69
C PHE A 44 3.39 -11.96 -0.79
N GLU A 45 2.13 -11.77 -1.19
CA GLU A 45 1.71 -11.88 -2.59
C GLU A 45 2.36 -10.80 -3.45
N LEU A 46 2.48 -9.56 -2.96
CA LEU A 46 3.18 -8.49 -3.66
C LEU A 46 4.69 -8.77 -3.79
N VAL A 47 5.32 -9.33 -2.76
CA VAL A 47 6.74 -9.77 -2.84
C VAL A 47 6.93 -10.82 -3.93
N LYS A 48 6.02 -11.80 -4.05
CA LYS A 48 6.06 -12.76 -5.14
C LYS A 48 5.87 -12.11 -6.52
N ALA A 49 5.00 -11.11 -6.59
CA ALA A 49 4.78 -10.39 -7.84
C ALA A 49 6.04 -9.66 -8.32
N LEU A 50 6.93 -9.22 -7.42
CA LEU A 50 8.24 -8.64 -7.80
C LEU A 50 9.10 -9.59 -8.62
N GLU A 51 9.03 -10.90 -8.35
CA GLU A 51 9.83 -11.92 -9.09
C GLU A 51 9.38 -12.06 -10.54
N THR A 52 8.12 -11.71 -10.84
CA THR A 52 7.51 -11.88 -12.16
C THR A 52 7.30 -10.58 -12.92
N ALA A 53 7.51 -9.44 -12.27
CA ALA A 53 7.38 -8.11 -12.89
C ALA A 53 8.36 -7.94 -14.06
N ARG A 54 7.85 -7.44 -15.19
CA ARG A 54 8.60 -7.33 -16.45
C ARG A 54 8.78 -5.89 -16.92
N SER A 55 8.13 -4.94 -16.29
CA SER A 55 8.23 -3.52 -16.62
C SER A 55 8.50 -2.67 -15.37
N GLU A 56 9.11 -1.51 -15.57
CA GLU A 56 9.34 -0.54 -14.51
C GLU A 56 8.01 -0.03 -13.92
N GLU A 57 6.98 0.05 -14.76
CA GLU A 57 5.64 0.47 -14.34
C GLU A 57 5.00 -0.56 -13.39
N GLU A 58 5.15 -1.87 -13.68
CA GLU A 58 4.72 -2.96 -12.79
C GLU A 58 5.49 -2.92 -11.47
N LEU A 59 6.81 -2.74 -11.50
CA LEU A 59 7.64 -2.65 -10.29
C LEU A 59 7.23 -1.47 -9.41
N GLU A 60 6.97 -0.31 -10.00
CA GLU A 60 6.54 0.87 -9.24
C GLU A 60 5.13 0.69 -8.67
N ALA A 61 4.21 0.05 -9.40
CA ALA A 61 2.88 -0.28 -8.92
C ALA A 61 2.94 -1.21 -7.70
N ILE A 62 3.72 -2.31 -7.78
CA ILE A 62 3.91 -3.26 -6.68
C ILE A 62 4.55 -2.57 -5.47
N ARG A 63 5.63 -1.80 -5.69
CA ARG A 63 6.30 -1.02 -4.62
C ARG A 63 5.32 -0.10 -3.91
N SER A 64 4.47 0.59 -4.66
CA SER A 64 3.44 1.47 -4.11
C SER A 64 2.41 0.73 -3.27
N GLY A 65 1.98 -0.46 -3.72
CA GLY A 65 1.09 -1.33 -2.94
C GLY A 65 1.71 -1.80 -1.63
N MET A 66 2.99 -2.18 -1.66
CA MET A 66 3.72 -2.58 -0.46
C MET A 66 3.85 -1.43 0.55
N VAL A 67 4.18 -0.22 0.07
CA VAL A 67 4.27 0.98 0.93
C VAL A 67 2.92 1.28 1.56
N GLU A 68 1.83 1.15 0.83
CA GLU A 68 0.48 1.40 1.35
C GLU A 68 0.10 0.44 2.48
N ILE A 69 0.39 -0.86 2.33
CA ILE A 69 0.19 -1.85 3.40
C ILE A 69 1.04 -1.53 4.64
N LEU A 70 2.29 -1.11 4.44
CA LEU A 70 3.21 -0.80 5.53
C LEU A 70 2.93 0.56 6.20
N ASP A 71 2.26 1.49 5.54
CA ASP A 71 2.00 2.86 6.05
C ASP A 71 0.63 3.00 6.74
N GLN A 72 -0.04 1.89 7.05
CA GLN A 72 -1.37 1.85 7.68
C GLN A 72 -1.45 2.51 9.07
N GLU A 73 -0.33 2.82 9.72
CA GLU A 73 -0.34 3.56 11.00
C GLU A 73 -1.13 4.87 10.94
N LYS A 74 -1.19 5.51 9.77
CA LYS A 74 -1.99 6.74 9.59
C LYS A 74 -3.49 6.49 9.70
N TYR A 75 -3.95 5.30 9.32
CA TYR A 75 -5.36 4.94 9.32
C TYR A 75 -5.84 4.42 10.69
N THR A 76 -5.00 3.65 11.40
CA THR A 76 -5.30 3.18 12.75
C THR A 76 -5.39 4.35 13.76
N ALA A 77 -4.57 5.40 13.58
CA ALA A 77 -4.63 6.59 14.42
C ALA A 77 -5.90 7.42 14.18
N ILE A 78 -6.53 7.29 13.02
CA ILE A 78 -7.83 7.91 12.71
C ILE A 78 -8.96 7.09 13.34
N GLU A 79 -8.94 5.75 13.27
CA GLU A 79 -9.93 4.88 13.90
C GLU A 79 -10.00 5.04 15.43
N LEU A 80 -8.86 5.24 16.09
CA LEU A 80 -8.79 5.38 17.55
C LEU A 80 -9.28 6.74 18.10
N LYS A 81 -9.48 7.75 17.25
CA LYS A 81 -10.02 9.05 17.66
C LYS A 81 -11.53 9.19 17.53
N PHE A 82 -12.21 8.17 17.06
CA PHE A 82 -13.59 8.23 16.63
C PHE A 82 -14.58 7.63 17.66
N ASP A 83 -14.58 8.17 18.86
CA ASP A 83 -15.60 7.82 19.87
C ASP A 83 -16.82 8.78 19.89
N GLN A 84 -17.09 9.49 18.77
CA GLN A 84 -18.22 10.39 18.62
C GLN A 84 -19.09 10.03 17.40
N PRO A 85 -20.33 9.58 17.59
CA PRO A 85 -21.19 9.05 16.52
C PRO A 85 -21.59 10.06 15.43
N ALA A 86 -21.52 11.37 15.70
CA ALA A 86 -22.03 12.38 14.78
C ALA A 86 -21.07 12.79 13.66
N GLU A 87 -19.76 12.63 13.85
CA GLU A 87 -18.73 12.99 12.83
C GLU A 87 -18.46 11.87 11.82
N HIS A 88 -18.94 10.66 12.10
CA HIS A 88 -18.66 9.46 11.27
C HIS A 88 -19.59 9.32 10.08
N ALA A 89 -20.78 9.91 10.11
CA ALA A 89 -21.74 9.76 9.03
C ALA A 89 -21.18 10.23 7.66
N GLY A 90 -20.35 11.28 7.67
CA GLY A 90 -19.72 11.80 6.46
C GLY A 90 -18.66 10.85 5.88
N LEU A 91 -17.78 10.29 6.72
CA LEU A 91 -16.72 9.36 6.30
C LEU A 91 -17.27 8.00 5.91
N THR A 92 -18.28 7.50 6.64
CA THR A 92 -18.97 6.25 6.29
C THR A 92 -19.67 6.39 4.94
N ASN A 93 -20.37 7.51 4.70
CA ASN A 93 -21.01 7.79 3.42
C ASN A 93 -19.99 7.93 2.28
N TRP A 94 -18.87 8.61 2.53
CA TRP A 94 -17.79 8.76 1.54
C TRP A 94 -17.18 7.39 1.17
N ASN A 95 -16.81 6.57 2.17
CA ASN A 95 -16.25 5.25 1.93
C ASN A 95 -17.20 4.32 1.17
N GLN A 96 -18.49 4.33 1.53
CA GLN A 96 -19.52 3.58 0.81
C GLN A 96 -19.69 4.07 -0.63
N HIS A 97 -19.63 5.39 -0.85
CA HIS A 97 -19.67 5.97 -2.19
C HIS A 97 -18.47 5.52 -3.04
N VAL A 98 -17.25 5.62 -2.51
CA VAL A 98 -16.04 5.18 -3.19
C VAL A 98 -16.11 3.68 -3.51
N ALA A 99 -16.52 2.85 -2.56
CA ALA A 99 -16.69 1.40 -2.74
C ALA A 99 -17.67 1.07 -3.89
N ALA A 100 -18.83 1.70 -3.88
CA ALA A 100 -19.85 1.52 -4.93
C ALA A 100 -19.36 2.01 -6.30
N SER A 101 -18.65 3.14 -6.33
CA SER A 101 -18.11 3.72 -7.56
C SER A 101 -17.03 2.82 -8.18
N VAL A 102 -16.08 2.33 -7.37
CA VAL A 102 -15.03 1.41 -7.85
C VAL A 102 -15.65 0.14 -8.41
N ARG A 103 -16.57 -0.49 -7.69
CA ARG A 103 -17.27 -1.70 -8.15
C ARG A 103 -18.01 -1.46 -9.47
N SER A 104 -18.83 -0.42 -9.53
CA SER A 104 -19.62 -0.10 -10.72
C SER A 104 -18.75 0.18 -11.96
N LEU A 105 -17.67 0.95 -11.78
CA LEU A 105 -16.74 1.28 -12.87
C LEU A 105 -15.95 0.04 -13.33
N ARG A 106 -15.55 -0.83 -12.40
CA ARG A 106 -14.88 -2.10 -12.73
C ARG A 106 -15.78 -3.01 -13.56
N GLU A 107 -17.04 -3.17 -13.11
CA GLU A 107 -18.03 -4.00 -13.80
C GLU A 107 -18.37 -3.43 -15.20
N ALA A 108 -18.50 -2.12 -15.31
CA ALA A 108 -18.72 -1.44 -16.61
C ALA A 108 -17.53 -1.65 -17.55
N ALA A 109 -16.31 -1.78 -17.02
CA ALA A 109 -15.10 -2.11 -17.79
C ALA A 109 -14.95 -3.62 -18.08
N ASN A 110 -15.89 -4.46 -17.65
CA ASN A 110 -15.86 -5.93 -17.76
C ASN A 110 -14.60 -6.55 -17.13
N LYS A 111 -14.06 -5.95 -16.06
CA LYS A 111 -12.88 -6.44 -15.34
C LYS A 111 -13.30 -7.24 -14.10
N THR A 112 -12.55 -8.31 -13.80
CA THR A 112 -12.64 -8.99 -12.50
C THR A 112 -11.87 -8.18 -11.44
N GLN A 113 -12.10 -8.46 -10.15
CA GLN A 113 -11.30 -7.89 -9.06
C GLN A 113 -9.82 -8.24 -9.21
N VAL A 114 -9.52 -9.45 -9.72
CA VAL A 114 -8.14 -9.92 -9.98
C VAL A 114 -7.48 -9.08 -11.09
N ASP A 115 -8.19 -8.80 -12.17
CA ASP A 115 -7.67 -7.99 -13.28
C ASP A 115 -7.37 -6.56 -12.81
N LEU A 116 -8.32 -5.94 -12.10
CA LEU A 116 -8.13 -4.60 -11.56
C LEU A 116 -6.97 -4.55 -10.56
N ALA A 117 -6.88 -5.52 -9.67
CA ALA A 117 -5.80 -5.62 -8.70
C ALA A 117 -4.43 -5.68 -9.38
N ARG A 118 -4.27 -6.57 -10.38
CA ARG A 118 -3.04 -6.71 -11.15
C ARG A 118 -2.63 -5.41 -11.83
N GLU A 119 -3.55 -4.73 -12.48
CA GLU A 119 -3.27 -3.45 -13.17
C GLU A 119 -2.93 -2.31 -12.21
N CYS A 120 -3.50 -2.33 -11.00
CA CYS A 120 -3.21 -1.34 -9.96
C CYS A 120 -1.98 -1.68 -9.11
N GLY A 121 -1.35 -2.86 -9.29
CA GLY A 121 -0.30 -3.33 -8.40
C GLY A 121 -0.78 -3.54 -6.96
N LEU A 122 -2.02 -4.04 -6.82
CA LEU A 122 -2.65 -4.40 -5.55
C LEU A 122 -2.97 -5.88 -5.54
N THR A 123 -3.34 -6.43 -4.37
CA THR A 123 -3.90 -7.78 -4.27
C THR A 123 -5.41 -7.78 -4.56
N GLN A 124 -5.94 -8.92 -4.96
CA GLN A 124 -7.40 -9.07 -5.12
C GLN A 124 -8.13 -8.81 -3.80
N SER A 125 -7.56 -9.25 -2.68
CA SER A 125 -8.10 -9.01 -1.35
C SER A 125 -8.21 -7.52 -1.04
N HIS A 126 -7.21 -6.72 -1.41
CA HIS A 126 -7.21 -5.26 -1.23
C HIS A 126 -8.35 -4.60 -2.03
N ILE A 127 -8.53 -4.96 -3.30
CA ILE A 127 -9.66 -4.47 -4.11
C ILE A 127 -11.01 -4.91 -3.51
N SER A 128 -11.12 -6.17 -3.07
CA SER A 128 -12.33 -6.67 -2.43
C SER A 128 -12.72 -5.88 -1.18
N ARG A 129 -11.75 -5.57 -0.32
CA ARG A 129 -11.97 -4.77 0.91
C ARG A 129 -12.39 -3.34 0.59
N ILE A 130 -11.81 -2.72 -0.46
CA ILE A 130 -12.23 -1.39 -0.94
C ILE A 130 -13.69 -1.44 -1.42
N GLU A 131 -14.05 -2.41 -2.26
CA GLU A 131 -15.40 -2.55 -2.82
C GLU A 131 -16.46 -2.92 -1.79
N ASN A 132 -16.06 -3.47 -0.64
CA ASN A 132 -16.94 -3.77 0.50
C ASN A 132 -16.98 -2.64 1.55
N ALA A 133 -16.29 -1.53 1.31
CA ALA A 133 -16.13 -0.43 2.26
C ALA A 133 -15.46 -0.84 3.59
N GLU A 134 -14.69 -1.92 3.58
CA GLU A 134 -13.92 -2.42 4.73
C GLU A 134 -12.55 -1.74 4.85
N LEU A 135 -12.10 -1.08 3.78
CA LEU A 135 -10.85 -0.36 3.70
C LEU A 135 -11.08 1.01 3.06
N ILE A 136 -10.54 2.05 3.68
CA ILE A 136 -10.51 3.40 3.13
C ILE A 136 -9.27 3.51 2.22
N PRO A 137 -9.45 3.65 0.88
CA PRO A 137 -8.31 3.78 0.00
C PRO A 137 -7.64 5.15 0.13
N SER A 138 -6.32 5.18 0.00
CA SER A 138 -5.58 6.44 -0.10
C SER A 138 -5.88 7.17 -1.41
N HIS A 139 -5.63 8.48 -1.46
CA HIS A 139 -5.75 9.25 -2.71
C HIS A 139 -4.89 8.64 -3.84
N ARG A 140 -3.70 8.14 -3.50
CA ARG A 140 -2.81 7.46 -4.44
C ARG A 140 -3.43 6.16 -5.00
N THR A 141 -4.12 5.40 -4.16
CA THR A 141 -4.84 4.20 -4.58
C THR A 141 -6.00 4.56 -5.50
N ILE A 142 -6.76 5.59 -5.17
CA ILE A 142 -7.83 6.10 -6.03
C ILE A 142 -7.28 6.51 -7.41
N ASP A 143 -6.15 7.21 -7.47
CA ASP A 143 -5.52 7.61 -8.73
C ASP A 143 -5.11 6.39 -9.57
N ARG A 144 -4.55 5.35 -8.96
CA ARG A 144 -4.17 4.10 -9.65
C ARG A 144 -5.40 3.35 -10.20
N ILE A 145 -6.46 3.25 -9.39
CA ILE A 145 -7.72 2.62 -9.79
C ILE A 145 -8.34 3.41 -10.96
N ALA A 146 -8.43 4.73 -10.84
CA ALA A 146 -8.96 5.60 -11.89
C ALA A 146 -8.17 5.47 -13.20
N LYS A 147 -6.82 5.47 -13.11
CA LYS A 147 -5.94 5.26 -14.28
C LYS A 147 -6.20 3.91 -14.95
N SER A 148 -6.30 2.83 -14.17
CA SER A 148 -6.57 1.47 -14.69
C SER A 148 -7.94 1.34 -15.34
N LEU A 149 -8.94 2.08 -14.84
CA LEU A 149 -10.29 2.11 -15.37
C LEU A 149 -10.47 3.13 -16.49
N GLY A 150 -9.46 3.95 -16.79
CA GLY A 150 -9.51 4.98 -17.82
C GLY A 150 -10.51 6.11 -17.50
N VAL A 151 -10.68 6.44 -16.23
CA VAL A 151 -11.62 7.46 -15.75
C VAL A 151 -10.92 8.55 -14.97
N ASP A 152 -11.57 9.71 -14.85
CA ASP A 152 -11.10 10.77 -13.95
C ASP A 152 -11.27 10.35 -12.49
N PRO A 153 -10.29 10.62 -11.60
CA PRO A 153 -10.39 10.30 -10.17
C PRO A 153 -11.63 10.85 -9.47
N SER A 154 -12.16 11.99 -9.90
CA SER A 154 -13.40 12.58 -9.37
C SER A 154 -14.64 11.70 -9.58
N ARG A 155 -14.61 10.76 -10.49
CA ARG A 155 -15.68 9.78 -10.67
C ARG A 155 -15.71 8.71 -9.57
N ILE A 156 -14.61 8.55 -8.87
CA ILE A 156 -14.49 7.64 -7.73
C ILE A 156 -14.64 8.42 -6.44
N ASP A 157 -13.94 9.55 -6.33
CA ASP A 157 -13.94 10.43 -5.17
C ASP A 157 -14.47 11.82 -5.56
N PRO A 158 -15.73 12.17 -5.21
CA PRO A 158 -16.34 13.43 -5.59
C PRO A 158 -15.77 14.66 -4.85
N THR A 159 -14.85 14.45 -3.91
CA THR A 159 -14.18 15.54 -3.17
C THR A 159 -12.95 16.08 -3.92
N ARG A 160 -12.64 15.50 -5.09
CA ARG A 160 -11.47 15.82 -5.94
C ARG A 160 -11.81 16.67 -7.15
#